data_3e3b278427621e5e268f9037c069db29
#
_entry.id   3e3b278427621e5e268f9037c069db29
#
_cell.length_a   1.000
_cell.length_b   1.000
_cell.length_c   1.000
_cell.angle_alpha   90.00
_cell.angle_beta   90.00
_cell.angle_gamma   90.00
#
_symmetry.space_group_name_H-M   'P 1'
#
loop_
_entity.id
_entity.type
_entity.pdbx_description
1 polymer ?
#
loop_
_entity_poly.entity_id
_entity_poly.type
_entity_poly.pdbx_seq_one_letter_code
_entity_poly.pdbx_strand_id
1 'polypeptide(L)'
;ETSYWGPDKAIDGIVNRDAAKPDQSRWSTNMGTTPMVLTIDLKEEKAFSEFKIEWERKNIKGFNISISNDNNEYTPVYTKPDDSNITSLTTTVTLENSVSARYVKLTVDNYDDTEAAGWASVSLYEFEVLGEESYENLAVGATAVASGSETTSFGPANVVDENMKTRWASTA
;
A
#
# COMPACT_ATOMS: atom_id res chain seq x y z
N GLU A 1 15.17 -18.16 -5.73
CA GLU A 1 13.72 -18.03 -5.79
C GLU A 1 13.18 -18.89 -6.92
N THR A 2 12.25 -19.76 -6.63
CA THR A 2 11.48 -20.45 -7.65
C THR A 2 10.35 -19.52 -8.07
N SER A 3 9.87 -19.61 -9.32
CA SER A 3 8.71 -18.86 -9.83
C SER A 3 7.44 -19.02 -8.97
N TYR A 4 7.47 -19.94 -8.02
CA TYR A 4 6.38 -20.23 -7.09
C TYR A 4 6.26 -19.22 -5.94
N TRP A 5 7.36 -18.55 -5.53
CA TRP A 5 7.43 -17.63 -4.39
C TRP A 5 8.10 -16.33 -4.77
N GLY A 6 7.80 -15.83 -5.96
CA GLY A 6 8.34 -14.59 -6.48
C GLY A 6 7.78 -13.35 -5.79
N PRO A 7 8.36 -12.17 -6.05
CA PRO A 7 7.94 -10.92 -5.44
C PRO A 7 6.50 -10.49 -5.83
N ASP A 8 6.00 -10.95 -6.96
CA ASP A 8 4.61 -10.76 -7.39
C ASP A 8 3.58 -11.34 -6.42
N LYS A 9 3.99 -12.35 -5.62
CA LYS A 9 3.15 -12.98 -4.59
C LYS A 9 3.00 -12.16 -3.32
N ALA A 10 3.75 -11.10 -3.18
CA ALA A 10 3.62 -10.16 -2.06
C ALA A 10 2.59 -9.04 -2.32
N ILE A 11 1.98 -8.99 -3.51
CA ILE A 11 1.06 -7.93 -3.94
C ILE A 11 -0.11 -8.49 -4.77
N ASP A 12 -0.48 -9.75 -4.59
CA ASP A 12 -1.55 -10.41 -5.36
C ASP A 12 -2.91 -10.46 -4.63
N GLY A 13 -2.98 -9.90 -3.42
CA GLY A 13 -4.18 -9.83 -2.60
C GLY A 13 -4.53 -11.16 -1.90
N ILE A 14 -3.61 -12.13 -1.87
CA ILE A 14 -3.89 -13.46 -1.33
C ILE A 14 -3.15 -13.67 -0.01
N VAL A 15 -3.91 -13.74 1.09
CA VAL A 15 -3.40 -14.11 2.41
C VAL A 15 -3.99 -15.47 2.79
N ASN A 16 -3.32 -16.56 2.45
CA ASN A 16 -3.76 -17.90 2.75
C ASN A 16 -2.80 -18.61 3.72
N ARG A 17 -3.19 -18.67 4.98
CA ARG A 17 -2.41 -19.31 6.07
C ARG A 17 -2.76 -20.79 6.27
N ASP A 18 -3.68 -21.36 5.47
CA ASP A 18 -4.09 -22.75 5.58
C ASP A 18 -3.10 -23.65 4.83
N ALA A 19 -2.22 -24.32 5.59
CA ALA A 19 -1.21 -25.21 5.06
C ALA A 19 -1.77 -26.41 4.24
N ALA A 20 -3.08 -26.71 4.39
CA ALA A 20 -3.73 -27.78 3.65
C ALA A 20 -4.20 -27.37 2.24
N LYS A 21 -4.14 -26.06 1.91
CA LYS A 21 -4.54 -25.55 0.59
C LYS A 21 -3.33 -25.37 -0.31
N PRO A 22 -3.43 -25.75 -1.59
CA PRO A 22 -2.32 -25.64 -2.54
C PRO A 22 -1.96 -24.20 -2.91
N ASP A 23 -2.83 -23.24 -2.61
CA ASP A 23 -2.73 -21.82 -3.05
C ASP A 23 -2.05 -20.95 -2.00
N GLN A 24 -0.94 -21.41 -1.42
CA GLN A 24 -0.11 -20.58 -0.55
C GLN A 24 0.69 -19.58 -1.38
N SER A 25 0.03 -18.50 -1.79
CA SER A 25 0.73 -17.38 -2.42
C SER A 25 1.52 -16.62 -1.38
N ARG A 26 2.83 -16.47 -1.58
CA ARG A 26 3.71 -15.66 -0.74
C ARG A 26 5.01 -15.35 -1.46
N TRP A 27 5.61 -14.23 -1.14
CA TRP A 27 7.02 -14.01 -1.43
C TRP A 27 7.88 -14.69 -0.37
N SER A 28 8.95 -15.34 -0.79
CA SER A 28 9.91 -15.95 0.12
C SER A 28 11.32 -15.80 -0.43
N THR A 29 12.25 -15.39 0.41
CA THR A 29 13.66 -15.31 0.06
C THR A 29 14.30 -16.71 0.10
N ASN A 30 15.41 -16.88 -0.58
CA ASN A 30 16.31 -17.99 -0.28
C ASN A 30 16.84 -17.82 1.16
N MET A 31 17.13 -18.93 1.81
CA MET A 31 17.92 -18.91 3.04
C MET A 31 19.27 -18.26 2.74
N GLY A 32 19.64 -17.28 3.51
CA GLY A 32 20.89 -16.59 3.22
C GLY A 32 21.12 -15.34 4.02
N THR A 33 22.02 -14.56 3.50
CA THR A 33 22.52 -13.34 4.14
C THR A 33 21.52 -12.18 4.01
N THR A 34 21.30 -11.47 5.11
CA THR A 34 20.65 -10.15 5.12
C THR A 34 21.56 -9.09 4.48
N PRO A 35 21.04 -7.98 3.98
CA PRO A 35 19.61 -7.64 3.99
C PRO A 35 18.82 -8.36 2.91
N MET A 36 17.54 -8.68 3.22
CA MET A 36 16.57 -9.18 2.25
C MET A 36 15.69 -8.02 1.79
N VAL A 37 15.54 -7.84 0.49
CA VAL A 37 14.90 -6.65 -0.09
C VAL A 37 13.73 -7.04 -0.98
N LEU A 38 12.59 -6.37 -0.78
CA LEU A 38 11.44 -6.37 -1.68
C LEU A 38 11.20 -4.94 -2.14
N THR A 39 11.13 -4.71 -3.45
CA THR A 39 10.79 -3.41 -4.03
C THR A 39 9.48 -3.50 -4.80
N ILE A 40 8.56 -2.60 -4.52
CA ILE A 40 7.25 -2.48 -5.16
C ILE A 40 7.26 -1.22 -6.04
N ASP A 41 6.90 -1.37 -7.31
CA ASP A 41 6.65 -0.25 -8.24
C ASP A 41 5.14 0.00 -8.33
N LEU A 42 4.68 1.12 -7.79
CA LEU A 42 3.28 1.56 -7.85
C LEU A 42 2.87 2.07 -9.23
N LYS A 43 3.80 2.04 -10.22
CA LYS A 43 3.67 2.47 -11.62
C LYS A 43 3.65 3.99 -11.81
N GLU A 44 3.15 4.72 -10.89
CA GLU A 44 3.11 6.18 -10.84
C GLU A 44 3.31 6.65 -9.40
N GLU A 45 3.59 7.92 -9.21
CA GLU A 45 3.65 8.55 -7.89
C GLU A 45 2.25 8.54 -7.28
N LYS A 46 2.12 7.97 -6.08
CA LYS A 46 0.87 7.88 -5.33
C LYS A 46 1.07 8.41 -3.91
N ALA A 47 0.03 9.04 -3.37
CA ALA A 47 -0.01 9.45 -1.96
C ALA A 47 -0.52 8.29 -1.10
N PHE A 48 0.16 8.05 0.02
CA PHE A 48 -0.20 7.01 0.99
C PHE A 48 0.30 7.37 2.39
N SER A 49 -0.33 6.78 3.41
CA SER A 49 -0.01 7.04 4.82
C SER A 49 0.10 5.78 5.67
N GLU A 50 -0.14 4.61 5.10
CA GLU A 50 -0.10 3.36 5.87
C GLU A 50 0.48 2.21 5.05
N PHE A 51 1.18 1.32 5.74
CA PHE A 51 1.63 0.03 5.22
C PHE A 51 1.07 -1.07 6.08
N LYS A 52 0.67 -2.18 5.43
CA LYS A 52 0.28 -3.39 6.13
C LYS A 52 1.04 -4.57 5.55
N ILE A 53 1.69 -5.35 6.42
CA ILE A 53 2.51 -6.51 6.04
C ILE A 53 1.94 -7.75 6.71
N GLU A 54 1.62 -8.75 5.91
CA GLU A 54 1.14 -10.06 6.36
C GLU A 54 2.29 -11.09 6.27
N TRP A 55 3.01 -11.25 7.37
CA TRP A 55 4.14 -12.16 7.47
C TRP A 55 3.70 -13.64 7.52
N GLU A 56 4.53 -14.53 6.99
CA GLU A 56 4.33 -15.96 7.17
C GLU A 56 4.71 -16.40 8.59
N ARG A 57 5.77 -15.80 9.16
CA ARG A 57 6.35 -16.17 10.45
C ARG A 57 6.68 -14.95 11.28
N LYS A 58 6.82 -15.17 12.60
CA LYS A 58 7.20 -14.11 13.55
C LYS A 58 8.71 -13.98 13.74
N ASN A 59 9.49 -14.44 12.80
CA ASN A 59 10.95 -14.49 12.90
C ASN A 59 11.67 -13.20 12.46
N ILE A 60 10.96 -12.13 12.17
CA ILE A 60 11.54 -10.85 11.72
C ILE A 60 11.97 -10.02 12.94
N LYS A 61 13.26 -9.68 13.00
CA LYS A 61 13.85 -8.88 14.09
C LYS A 61 13.90 -7.41 13.75
N GLY A 62 14.57 -7.04 12.64
CA GLY A 62 14.74 -5.67 12.21
C GLY A 62 14.37 -5.47 10.74
N PHE A 63 13.65 -4.40 10.45
CA PHE A 63 13.35 -4.00 9.07
C PHE A 63 13.13 -2.50 8.94
N ASN A 64 13.30 -1.98 7.75
CA ASN A 64 12.92 -0.62 7.41
C ASN A 64 12.06 -0.59 6.14
N ILE A 65 11.26 0.49 6.01
CA ILE A 65 10.53 0.83 4.81
C ILE A 65 11.06 2.15 4.30
N SER A 66 11.42 2.21 3.04
CA SER A 66 11.91 3.41 2.38
C SER A 66 11.20 3.63 1.04
N ILE A 67 11.15 4.89 0.60
CA ILE A 67 10.41 5.33 -0.57
C ILE A 67 11.32 6.05 -1.57
N SER A 68 10.95 6.03 -2.85
CA SER A 68 11.68 6.68 -3.93
C SER A 68 10.76 7.03 -5.10
N ASN A 69 11.15 8.03 -5.90
CA ASN A 69 10.51 8.33 -7.18
C ASN A 69 11.32 7.89 -8.39
N ASP A 70 12.60 7.58 -8.21
CA ASP A 70 13.53 7.24 -9.30
C ASP A 70 14.10 5.81 -9.22
N ASN A 71 13.71 5.03 -8.17
CA ASN A 71 14.23 3.69 -7.87
C ASN A 71 15.76 3.65 -7.61
N ASN A 72 16.36 4.78 -7.30
CA ASN A 72 17.79 4.92 -7.03
C ASN A 72 18.04 5.52 -5.64
N GLU A 73 17.55 6.74 -5.41
CA GLU A 73 17.66 7.42 -4.12
C GLU A 73 16.44 7.08 -3.24
N TYR A 74 16.69 6.45 -2.09
CA TYR A 74 15.64 6.01 -1.17
C TYR A 74 15.70 6.75 0.16
N THR A 75 14.54 7.26 0.61
CA THR A 75 14.37 7.92 1.91
C THR A 75 13.64 6.98 2.88
N PRO A 76 14.24 6.63 4.03
CA PRO A 76 13.54 5.84 5.05
C PRO A 76 12.33 6.61 5.61
N VAL A 77 11.19 5.93 5.71
CA VAL A 77 9.95 6.46 6.32
C VAL A 77 9.53 5.69 7.57
N TYR A 78 10.07 4.48 7.76
CA TYR A 78 9.85 3.68 8.95
C TYR A 78 11.05 2.77 9.23
N THR A 79 11.35 2.57 10.51
CA THR A 79 12.36 1.60 10.96
C THR A 79 11.85 0.88 12.21
N LYS A 80 11.76 -0.45 12.13
CA LYS A 80 11.67 -1.32 13.31
C LYS A 80 13.08 -1.67 13.74
N PRO A 81 13.52 -1.30 14.97
CA PRO A 81 14.83 -1.67 15.48
C PRO A 81 15.03 -3.19 15.56
N ASP A 82 16.28 -3.60 15.41
CA ASP A 82 16.69 -5.00 15.56
C ASP A 82 16.89 -5.35 17.04
N ASP A 83 15.80 -5.40 17.78
CA ASP A 83 15.79 -5.66 19.23
C ASP A 83 15.02 -6.94 19.61
N SER A 84 14.01 -7.31 18.87
CA SER A 84 13.16 -8.45 19.16
C SER A 84 12.39 -8.90 17.93
N ASN A 85 11.97 -10.15 17.88
CA ASN A 85 11.04 -10.64 16.88
C ASN A 85 9.71 -9.88 16.91
N ILE A 86 9.08 -9.74 15.75
CA ILE A 86 7.69 -9.24 15.67
C ILE A 86 6.78 -10.14 16.51
N THR A 87 5.80 -9.55 17.18
CA THR A 87 4.85 -10.26 18.05
C THR A 87 3.58 -10.69 17.34
N SER A 88 3.27 -10.08 16.19
CA SER A 88 2.11 -10.38 15.35
C SER A 88 2.55 -10.82 13.96
N LEU A 89 1.75 -11.66 13.30
CA LEU A 89 1.90 -11.99 11.88
C LEU A 89 1.42 -10.86 10.96
N THR A 90 0.68 -9.91 11.49
CA THR A 90 0.30 -8.68 10.80
C THR A 90 1.03 -7.51 11.43
N THR A 91 1.73 -6.72 10.63
CA THR A 91 2.33 -5.45 11.04
C THR A 91 1.66 -4.32 10.30
N THR A 92 1.08 -3.37 11.03
CA THR A 92 0.57 -2.12 10.48
C THR A 92 1.51 -0.99 10.88
N VAL A 93 1.89 -0.19 9.90
CA VAL A 93 2.73 1.01 10.07
C VAL A 93 1.94 2.20 9.55
N THR A 94 1.49 3.05 10.45
CA THR A 94 0.82 4.32 10.10
C THR A 94 1.83 5.46 10.19
N LEU A 95 1.99 6.23 9.13
CA LEU A 95 2.86 7.40 9.09
C LEU A 95 2.15 8.60 9.72
N GLU A 96 2.91 9.50 10.34
CA GLU A 96 2.35 10.74 10.91
C GLU A 96 1.75 11.67 9.84
N ASN A 97 2.34 11.66 8.64
CA ASN A 97 1.88 12.44 7.50
C ASN A 97 1.84 11.55 6.26
N SER A 98 0.93 11.85 5.35
CA SER A 98 0.92 11.24 4.02
C SER A 98 2.20 11.61 3.26
N VAL A 99 2.75 10.65 2.55
CA VAL A 99 3.91 10.79 1.67
C VAL A 99 3.53 10.42 0.25
N SER A 100 4.28 10.93 -0.73
CA SER A 100 4.09 10.57 -2.14
C SER A 100 5.34 9.92 -2.70
N ALA A 101 5.18 8.77 -3.34
CA ALA A 101 6.26 8.07 -4.03
C ALA A 101 5.73 7.07 -5.07
N ARG A 102 6.60 6.71 -6.01
CA ARG A 102 6.35 5.62 -6.95
C ARG A 102 6.87 4.27 -6.47
N TYR A 103 8.00 4.25 -5.77
CA TYR A 103 8.64 3.01 -5.32
C TYR A 103 8.62 2.92 -3.81
N VAL A 104 8.25 1.74 -3.32
CA VAL A 104 8.31 1.38 -1.90
C VAL A 104 9.24 0.19 -1.75
N LYS A 105 10.19 0.28 -0.82
CA LYS A 105 11.18 -0.75 -0.56
C LYS A 105 11.12 -1.20 0.89
N LEU A 106 10.86 -2.49 1.09
CA LEU A 106 11.05 -3.18 2.35
C LEU A 106 12.45 -3.76 2.39
N THR A 107 13.20 -3.45 3.43
CA THR A 107 14.50 -4.06 3.71
C THR A 107 14.43 -4.74 5.07
N VAL A 108 14.58 -6.06 5.09
CA VAL A 108 14.71 -6.83 6.34
C VAL A 108 16.19 -6.97 6.66
N ASP A 109 16.59 -6.29 7.72
CA ASP A 109 18.01 -6.19 8.13
C ASP A 109 18.43 -7.41 8.95
N ASN A 110 17.51 -7.99 9.71
CA ASN A 110 17.78 -9.18 10.52
C ASN A 110 16.50 -10.01 10.76
N TYR A 111 16.68 -11.33 10.86
CA TYR A 111 15.63 -12.27 11.20
C TYR A 111 16.19 -13.42 12.05
N ASP A 112 15.34 -14.12 12.78
CA ASP A 112 15.71 -15.30 13.55
C ASP A 112 15.72 -16.53 12.66
N ASP A 113 16.88 -17.13 12.46
CA ASP A 113 17.08 -18.32 11.65
C ASP A 113 16.95 -19.62 12.47
N THR A 114 16.77 -19.51 13.80
CA THR A 114 16.70 -20.67 14.69
C THR A 114 15.31 -21.30 14.81
N GLU A 115 14.24 -20.54 14.48
CA GLU A 115 12.85 -20.99 14.71
C GLU A 115 12.36 -22.10 13.77
N ALA A 116 13.05 -22.39 12.69
CA ALA A 116 12.55 -23.35 11.74
C ALA A 116 13.66 -24.33 11.33
N ALA A 117 13.62 -25.54 11.85
CA ALA A 117 14.49 -26.63 11.44
C ALA A 117 14.74 -26.69 9.92
N GLY A 118 15.72 -25.93 9.44
CA GLY A 118 16.19 -25.94 8.06
C GLY A 118 15.45 -25.06 7.04
N TRP A 119 14.48 -24.20 7.43
CA TRP A 119 13.68 -23.37 6.51
C TRP A 119 13.58 -21.90 6.95
N ALA A 120 14.60 -21.39 7.62
CA ALA A 120 14.66 -19.99 8.03
C ALA A 120 14.79 -19.08 6.78
N SER A 121 13.76 -18.35 6.46
CA SER A 121 13.71 -17.36 5.40
C SER A 121 12.88 -16.16 5.80
N VAL A 122 13.06 -15.04 5.13
CA VAL A 122 12.11 -13.93 5.17
C VAL A 122 10.98 -14.26 4.20
N SER A 123 9.75 -14.28 4.71
CA SER A 123 8.59 -14.61 3.91
C SER A 123 7.35 -13.84 4.37
N LEU A 124 6.57 -13.35 3.41
CA LEU A 124 5.31 -12.65 3.66
C LEU A 124 4.27 -13.01 2.58
N TYR A 125 3.02 -12.98 2.97
CA TYR A 125 1.89 -13.22 2.06
C TYR A 125 1.54 -11.96 1.28
N GLU A 126 1.51 -10.81 1.97
CA GLU A 126 1.05 -9.57 1.35
C GLU A 126 1.77 -8.36 1.94
N PHE A 127 2.06 -7.37 1.09
CA PHE A 127 2.54 -6.06 1.45
C PHE A 127 1.64 -4.99 0.82
N GLU A 128 0.72 -4.48 1.61
CA GLU A 128 -0.23 -3.45 1.20
C GLU A 128 0.36 -2.06 1.42
N VAL A 129 0.19 -1.17 0.43
CA VAL A 129 0.48 0.25 0.52
C VAL A 129 -0.86 0.98 0.45
N LEU A 130 -1.28 1.58 1.56
CA LEU A 130 -2.62 2.12 1.74
C LEU A 130 -2.59 3.64 1.69
N GLY A 131 -3.27 4.19 0.67
CA GLY A 131 -3.45 5.63 0.47
C GLY A 131 -4.83 6.08 0.92
N GLU A 132 -4.96 7.38 1.14
CA GLU A 132 -6.27 7.99 1.17
C GLU A 132 -6.78 8.03 -0.28
N GLU A 133 -7.89 7.37 -0.56
CA GLU A 133 -8.63 7.64 -1.78
C GLU A 133 -9.19 9.06 -1.67
N SER A 134 -8.50 10.03 -2.26
CA SER A 134 -9.12 11.33 -2.52
C SER A 134 -10.14 11.08 -3.63
N TYR A 135 -11.41 10.96 -3.27
CA TYR A 135 -12.50 11.04 -4.23
C TYR A 135 -12.56 12.48 -4.74
N GLU A 136 -11.75 12.78 -5.74
CA GLU A 136 -11.84 14.05 -6.44
C GLU A 136 -13.18 14.10 -7.17
N ASN A 137 -14.01 15.08 -6.84
CA ASN A 137 -15.24 15.31 -7.59
C ASN A 137 -14.89 15.92 -8.96
N LEU A 138 -14.73 15.05 -9.95
CA LEU A 138 -14.36 15.44 -11.33
C LEU A 138 -15.39 16.35 -12.02
N ALA A 139 -16.57 16.53 -11.42
CA ALA A 139 -17.59 17.45 -11.93
C ALA A 139 -17.34 18.91 -11.53
N VAL A 140 -16.49 19.16 -10.54
CA VAL A 140 -16.17 20.52 -10.09
C VAL A 140 -15.55 21.34 -11.22
N GLY A 141 -16.13 22.51 -11.48
CA GLY A 141 -15.67 23.40 -12.55
C GLY A 141 -15.96 22.90 -13.98
N ALA A 142 -16.61 21.73 -14.14
CA ALA A 142 -17.04 21.26 -15.45
C ALA A 142 -18.16 22.13 -16.04
N THR A 143 -18.42 22.01 -17.33
CA THR A 143 -19.56 22.66 -17.97
C THR A 143 -20.81 21.84 -17.79
N ALA A 144 -21.80 22.35 -17.07
CA ALA A 144 -23.11 21.73 -16.95
C ALA A 144 -24.13 22.41 -17.87
N VAL A 145 -24.94 21.61 -18.54
CA VAL A 145 -26.01 22.06 -19.44
C VAL A 145 -27.33 21.43 -19.00
N ALA A 146 -28.39 22.20 -19.02
CA ALA A 146 -29.74 21.73 -18.68
C ALA A 146 -30.76 22.14 -19.77
N SER A 147 -31.84 21.39 -19.88
CA SER A 147 -32.95 21.68 -20.80
C SER A 147 -33.74 22.95 -20.41
N GLY A 148 -33.61 23.40 -19.16
CA GLY A 148 -34.23 24.63 -18.63
C GLY A 148 -33.77 24.93 -17.23
N SER A 149 -34.01 26.15 -16.79
CA SER A 149 -33.76 26.62 -15.42
C SER A 149 -34.87 27.53 -14.98
N GLU A 150 -35.30 27.45 -13.72
CA GLU A 150 -36.36 28.28 -13.14
C GLU A 150 -36.04 29.76 -13.25
N THR A 151 -34.81 30.13 -12.94
CA THR A 151 -34.26 31.47 -13.14
C THR A 151 -32.77 31.39 -13.46
N THR A 152 -32.18 32.52 -13.85
CA THR A 152 -30.73 32.59 -14.08
C THR A 152 -29.91 32.31 -12.80
N SER A 153 -30.48 32.55 -11.61
CA SER A 153 -29.84 32.25 -10.33
C SER A 153 -29.84 30.77 -9.98
N PHE A 154 -30.69 29.97 -10.64
CA PHE A 154 -30.76 28.52 -10.46
C PHE A 154 -30.29 27.75 -11.69
N GLY A 155 -29.24 28.27 -12.34
CA GLY A 155 -28.66 27.71 -13.53
C GLY A 155 -27.90 26.40 -13.31
N PRO A 156 -27.62 25.63 -14.37
CA PRO A 156 -26.94 24.33 -14.25
C PRO A 156 -25.51 24.41 -13.72
N ALA A 157 -24.82 25.54 -13.84
CA ALA A 157 -23.49 25.72 -13.28
C ALA A 157 -23.44 25.52 -11.75
N ASN A 158 -24.56 25.72 -11.06
CA ASN A 158 -24.66 25.60 -9.60
C ASN A 158 -24.55 24.14 -9.10
N VAL A 159 -24.57 23.14 -9.96
CA VAL A 159 -24.38 21.74 -9.53
C VAL A 159 -22.92 21.25 -9.63
N VAL A 160 -22.05 22.11 -10.14
CA VAL A 160 -20.62 21.83 -10.34
C VAL A 160 -19.71 22.91 -9.71
N ASP A 161 -20.25 23.75 -8.81
CA ASP A 161 -19.57 24.90 -8.21
C ASP A 161 -19.06 24.64 -6.76
N GLU A 162 -19.20 23.40 -6.27
CA GLU A 162 -18.87 23.01 -4.88
C GLU A 162 -19.60 23.81 -3.78
N ASN A 163 -20.62 24.58 -4.13
CA ASN A 163 -21.30 25.45 -3.18
C ASN A 163 -22.65 24.88 -2.74
N MET A 164 -22.69 24.23 -1.58
CA MET A 164 -23.91 23.66 -1.01
C MET A 164 -25.05 24.66 -0.73
N LYS A 165 -24.81 25.96 -0.93
CA LYS A 165 -25.82 27.03 -0.79
C LYS A 165 -26.47 27.41 -2.10
N THR A 166 -25.91 26.97 -3.22
CA THR A 166 -26.47 27.14 -4.57
C THR A 166 -27.19 25.86 -4.99
N ARG A 167 -28.03 25.95 -6.00
CA ARG A 167 -28.69 24.80 -6.61
C ARG A 167 -29.10 25.09 -8.06
N TRP A 168 -29.24 24.07 -8.84
CA TRP A 168 -30.01 24.12 -10.06
C TRP A 168 -31.48 23.76 -9.76
N ALA A 169 -32.41 24.44 -10.45
CA ALA A 169 -33.83 24.07 -10.44
C ALA A 169 -34.41 24.22 -11.86
N SER A 170 -35.20 23.22 -12.28
CA SER A 170 -35.95 23.26 -13.54
C SER A 170 -37.22 24.10 -13.38
N THR A 171 -37.72 24.63 -14.50
CA THR A 171 -39.13 25.10 -14.58
C THR A 171 -40.08 23.90 -14.49
N ALA A 172 -41.24 24.09 -13.85
CA ALA A 172 -42.32 23.13 -13.83
C ALA A 172 -42.91 22.95 -15.24
#